data_7a37223e1e17ef2ff9546aad90e35cec
#
_entry.id   7a37223e1e17ef2ff9546aad90e35cec
#
_cell.length_a   1.000
_cell.length_b   1.000
_cell.length_c   1.000
_cell.angle_alpha   90.00
_cell.angle_beta   90.00
_cell.angle_gamma   90.00
#
_symmetry.space_group_name_H-M   'P 1'
#
loop_
_entity.id
_entity.type
_entity.pdbx_description
1 polymer ?
#
loop_
_entity_poly.entity_id
_entity_poly.type
_entity_poly.pdbx_seq_one_letter_code
_entity_poly.pdbx_strand_id
1 'polypeptide(L)'
;IPKGSFEYENAILLQSFDFSYNDLKKLPREMHAGNLPYLYGVELSYNHFSEFPWEPLDSQYLTVFAIRGQRDENGARCLSDWPEGIYQHRGLRGFYIGSNNLGKIDDTISTICYYLDISDNPEIVFDASDVCYAIQQGAYILIYDKTQEIRNCDILF
;
A
#
# COMPACT_ATOMS: atom_id res chain seq x y z
N ILE A 1 17.52 9.09 -6.77
CA ILE A 1 18.19 8.46 -5.60
C ILE A 1 19.61 8.10 -6.05
N PRO A 2 20.68 8.53 -5.33
CA PRO A 2 22.06 8.16 -5.67
C PRO A 2 22.29 6.63 -5.60
N LYS A 3 23.15 6.12 -6.48
CA LYS A 3 23.52 4.71 -6.47
C LYS A 3 24.23 4.35 -5.16
N GLY A 4 23.90 3.20 -4.58
CA GLY A 4 24.50 2.70 -3.34
C GLY A 4 23.93 3.27 -2.04
N SER A 5 22.95 4.21 -2.12
CA SER A 5 22.32 4.78 -0.90
C SER A 5 21.67 3.74 -0.01
N PHE A 6 21.22 2.61 -0.58
CA PHE A 6 20.53 1.53 0.13
C PHE A 6 21.34 0.23 0.16
N GLU A 7 22.65 0.29 -0.07
CA GLU A 7 23.52 -0.82 0.25
C GLU A 7 23.57 -1.02 1.79
N TYR A 8 23.71 -2.27 2.21
CA TYR A 8 23.63 -2.67 3.62
C TYR A 8 24.46 -1.78 4.56
N GLU A 9 25.70 -1.48 4.18
CA GLU A 9 26.61 -0.66 5.01
C GLU A 9 26.10 0.77 5.26
N ASN A 10 25.29 1.29 4.32
CA ASN A 10 24.78 2.66 4.38
C ASN A 10 23.37 2.77 4.98
N ALA A 11 22.61 1.71 4.95
CA ALA A 11 21.16 1.77 5.24
C ALA A 11 20.69 0.78 6.32
N ILE A 12 21.57 0.00 6.91
CA ILE A 12 21.20 -1.04 7.89
C ILE A 12 20.35 -0.54 9.06
N LEU A 13 20.51 0.71 9.49
CA LEU A 13 19.76 1.31 10.60
C LEU A 13 18.54 2.10 10.15
N LEU A 14 18.22 2.11 8.84
CA LEU A 14 17.07 2.83 8.32
C LEU A 14 15.78 2.14 8.79
N GLN A 15 14.94 2.91 9.47
CA GLN A 15 13.69 2.44 10.04
C GLN A 15 12.48 2.87 9.21
N SER A 16 12.55 4.04 8.62
CA SER A 16 11.49 4.53 7.71
C SER A 16 12.07 5.51 6.70
N PHE A 17 11.36 5.68 5.59
CA PHE A 17 11.64 6.74 4.65
C PHE A 17 10.35 7.34 4.10
N ASP A 18 10.43 8.60 3.74
CA ASP A 18 9.41 9.36 3.05
C ASP A 18 9.99 9.92 1.74
N PHE A 19 9.50 9.38 0.62
CA PHE A 19 9.80 9.84 -0.73
C PHE A 19 8.56 10.37 -1.43
N SER A 20 7.55 10.77 -0.68
CA SER A 20 6.34 11.34 -1.25
C SER A 20 6.63 12.62 -2.06
N TYR A 21 5.72 12.94 -2.97
CA TYR A 21 5.80 14.14 -3.82
C TYR A 21 7.09 14.25 -4.64
N ASN A 22 7.47 13.16 -5.32
CA ASN A 22 8.61 13.09 -6.22
C ASN A 22 8.19 12.51 -7.58
N ASP A 23 9.17 12.31 -8.47
CA ASP A 23 8.97 11.77 -9.83
C ASP A 23 9.43 10.31 -9.93
N LEU A 24 9.31 9.53 -8.86
CA LEU A 24 9.77 8.15 -8.83
C LEU A 24 8.83 7.24 -9.62
N LYS A 25 9.40 6.44 -10.52
CA LYS A 25 8.69 5.40 -11.28
C LYS A 25 8.98 3.98 -10.76
N LYS A 26 10.08 3.82 -10.03
CA LYS A 26 10.51 2.55 -9.42
C LYS A 26 11.46 2.82 -8.26
N LEU A 27 11.60 1.85 -7.38
CA LEU A 27 12.60 1.85 -6.33
C LEU A 27 13.92 1.20 -6.81
N PRO A 28 15.06 1.57 -6.23
CA PRO A 28 16.29 0.81 -6.38
C PRO A 28 16.12 -0.63 -5.89
N ARG A 29 16.68 -1.60 -6.59
CA ARG A 29 16.62 -3.02 -6.20
C ARG A 29 17.26 -3.32 -4.86
N GLU A 30 18.17 -2.45 -4.43
CA GLU A 30 18.86 -2.51 -3.14
C GLU A 30 17.93 -2.25 -1.94
N MET A 31 16.69 -1.75 -2.18
CA MET A 31 15.70 -1.47 -1.12
C MET A 31 14.93 -2.73 -0.69
N HIS A 32 15.62 -3.80 -0.37
CA HIS A 32 15.04 -5.07 0.12
C HIS A 32 15.47 -5.37 1.57
N ALA A 33 14.82 -6.33 2.20
CA ALA A 33 15.03 -6.67 3.61
C ALA A 33 16.49 -6.98 4.00
N GLY A 34 17.28 -7.53 3.08
CA GLY A 34 18.69 -7.80 3.33
C GLY A 34 19.51 -6.54 3.61
N ASN A 35 19.14 -5.42 3.00
CA ASN A 35 19.79 -4.12 3.19
C ASN A 35 19.06 -3.23 4.20
N LEU A 36 17.75 -3.44 4.39
CA LEU A 36 16.86 -2.64 5.23
C LEU A 36 16.19 -3.51 6.31
N PRO A 37 16.94 -4.22 7.16
CA PRO A 37 16.38 -5.22 8.06
C PRO A 37 15.46 -4.66 9.14
N TYR A 38 15.56 -3.36 9.46
CA TYR A 38 14.76 -2.69 10.48
C TYR A 38 13.68 -1.76 9.91
N LEU A 39 13.43 -1.82 8.61
CA LEU A 39 12.45 -0.97 7.97
C LEU A 39 11.04 -1.31 8.47
N TYR A 40 10.33 -0.32 9.05
CA TYR A 40 8.94 -0.45 9.50
C TYR A 40 7.96 0.46 8.77
N GLY A 41 8.42 1.52 8.11
CA GLY A 41 7.54 2.50 7.45
C GLY A 41 8.05 2.93 6.07
N VAL A 42 7.12 2.95 5.10
CA VAL A 42 7.38 3.36 3.72
C VAL A 42 6.31 4.35 3.29
N GLU A 43 6.73 5.53 2.82
CA GLU A 43 5.86 6.55 2.24
C GLU A 43 6.33 6.88 0.82
N LEU A 44 5.48 6.56 -0.18
CA LEU A 44 5.74 6.72 -1.62
C LEU A 44 4.62 7.48 -2.33
N SER A 45 3.70 8.10 -1.59
CA SER A 45 2.54 8.77 -2.16
C SER A 45 2.93 9.91 -3.11
N TYR A 46 2.08 10.14 -4.10
CA TYR A 46 2.25 11.23 -5.08
C TYR A 46 3.56 11.17 -5.86
N ASN A 47 3.79 10.02 -6.47
CA ASN A 47 4.87 9.73 -7.40
C ASN A 47 4.29 9.22 -8.74
N HIS A 48 5.08 8.52 -9.54
CA HIS A 48 4.73 8.01 -10.87
C HIS A 48 4.81 6.48 -10.99
N PHE A 49 4.54 5.74 -9.91
CA PHE A 49 4.52 4.28 -9.95
C PHE A 49 3.31 3.78 -10.75
N SER A 50 3.55 3.08 -11.85
CA SER A 50 2.54 2.35 -12.62
C SER A 50 2.46 0.87 -12.22
N GLU A 51 3.48 0.38 -11.53
CA GLU A 51 3.57 -0.97 -10.97
C GLU A 51 3.87 -0.86 -9.47
N PHE A 52 3.37 -1.81 -8.70
CA PHE A 52 3.58 -1.83 -7.26
C PHE A 52 5.03 -2.18 -6.91
N PRO A 53 5.73 -1.37 -6.08
CA PRO A 53 7.11 -1.63 -5.69
C PRO A 53 7.18 -2.65 -4.55
N TRP A 54 7.60 -3.87 -4.87
CA TRP A 54 7.64 -4.99 -3.94
C TRP A 54 8.89 -5.02 -3.04
N GLU A 55 9.96 -4.31 -3.44
CA GLU A 55 11.28 -4.39 -2.80
C GLU A 55 11.26 -4.22 -1.28
N PRO A 56 10.54 -3.24 -0.68
CA PRO A 56 10.55 -3.05 0.78
C PRO A 56 9.72 -4.09 1.54
N LEU A 57 8.83 -4.83 0.87
CA LEU A 57 7.87 -5.73 1.53
C LEU A 57 8.51 -6.98 2.13
N ASP A 58 9.71 -7.34 1.75
CA ASP A 58 10.45 -8.44 2.37
C ASP A 58 10.90 -8.13 3.81
N SER A 59 10.81 -6.86 4.26
CA SER A 59 11.18 -6.49 5.64
C SER A 59 10.15 -7.04 6.64
N GLN A 60 10.59 -7.90 7.54
CA GLN A 60 9.73 -8.53 8.55
C GLN A 60 9.12 -7.54 9.57
N TYR A 61 9.69 -6.34 9.69
CA TYR A 61 9.21 -5.28 10.59
C TYR A 61 8.32 -4.26 9.90
N LEU A 62 8.13 -4.34 8.59
CA LEU A 62 7.31 -3.38 7.87
C LEU A 62 5.85 -3.45 8.36
N THR A 63 5.37 -2.35 8.90
CA THR A 63 4.03 -2.23 9.47
C THR A 63 3.18 -1.20 8.77
N VAL A 64 3.78 -0.24 8.08
CA VAL A 64 3.06 0.83 7.37
C VAL A 64 3.62 0.98 5.96
N PHE A 65 2.71 0.94 4.98
CA PHE A 65 3.05 1.19 3.59
C PHE A 65 2.02 2.14 2.95
N ALA A 66 2.49 3.25 2.42
CA ALA A 66 1.66 4.24 1.75
C ALA A 66 2.14 4.48 0.31
N ILE A 67 1.20 4.42 -0.64
CA ILE A 67 1.43 4.62 -2.07
C ILE A 67 0.19 5.26 -2.73
N ARG A 68 -0.30 6.34 -2.13
CA ARG A 68 -1.45 7.08 -2.65
C ARG A 68 -1.11 7.89 -3.89
N GLY A 69 -2.10 8.17 -4.71
CA GLY A 69 -2.06 9.27 -5.67
C GLY A 69 -1.01 9.14 -6.76
N GLN A 70 -0.77 7.94 -7.30
CA GLN A 70 0.18 7.74 -8.38
C GLN A 70 -0.36 8.31 -9.69
N ARG A 71 0.43 9.14 -10.37
CA ARG A 71 0.07 9.83 -11.61
C ARG A 71 1.16 9.66 -12.67
N ASP A 72 0.77 9.58 -13.93
CA ASP A 72 1.71 9.67 -15.03
C ASP A 72 2.15 11.14 -15.30
N GLU A 73 2.99 11.35 -16.29
CA GLU A 73 3.51 12.68 -16.68
C GLU A 73 2.40 13.64 -17.17
N ASN A 74 1.24 13.12 -17.55
CA ASN A 74 0.06 13.89 -17.97
C ASN A 74 -0.94 14.11 -16.82
N GLY A 75 -0.64 13.64 -15.61
CA GLY A 75 -1.50 13.74 -14.44
C GLY A 75 -2.59 12.67 -14.36
N ALA A 76 -2.61 11.69 -15.28
CA ALA A 76 -3.55 10.58 -15.22
C ALA A 76 -3.13 9.56 -14.16
N ARG A 77 -4.12 8.91 -13.52
CA ARG A 77 -3.88 7.83 -12.54
C ARG A 77 -3.22 6.65 -13.23
N CYS A 78 -2.09 6.18 -12.74
CA CYS A 78 -1.28 5.17 -13.41
C CYS A 78 -1.10 3.87 -12.64
N LEU A 79 -1.34 3.81 -11.33
CA LEU A 79 -1.35 2.57 -10.57
C LEU A 79 -2.77 1.97 -10.61
N SER A 80 -2.94 0.90 -11.40
CA SER A 80 -4.24 0.28 -11.65
C SER A 80 -4.40 -1.12 -11.08
N ASP A 81 -3.31 -1.82 -10.86
CA ASP A 81 -3.35 -3.20 -10.41
C ASP A 81 -3.25 -3.29 -8.89
N TRP A 82 -4.19 -4.05 -8.30
CA TRP A 82 -4.08 -4.45 -6.90
C TRP A 82 -2.82 -5.31 -6.74
N PRO A 83 -2.00 -5.07 -5.70
CA PRO A 83 -0.79 -5.89 -5.47
C PRO A 83 -1.18 -7.28 -4.97
N GLU A 84 -1.46 -8.19 -5.91
CA GLU A 84 -1.82 -9.57 -5.60
C GLU A 84 -0.74 -10.23 -4.73
N GLY A 85 -1.19 -10.92 -3.67
CA GLY A 85 -0.26 -11.55 -2.74
C GLY A 85 0.19 -10.64 -1.58
N ILE A 86 -0.23 -9.38 -1.52
CA ILE A 86 0.04 -8.49 -0.38
C ILE A 86 -0.43 -9.13 0.95
N TYR A 87 -1.46 -9.97 0.93
CA TYR A 87 -1.98 -10.71 2.09
C TYR A 87 -0.95 -11.66 2.74
N GLN A 88 0.11 -12.02 2.02
CA GLN A 88 1.20 -12.85 2.58
C GLN A 88 2.06 -12.06 3.55
N HIS A 89 2.01 -10.74 3.51
CA HIS A 89 2.77 -9.86 4.38
C HIS A 89 2.08 -9.63 5.73
N ARG A 90 2.20 -10.59 6.64
CA ARG A 90 1.48 -10.62 7.93
C ARG A 90 1.85 -9.51 8.92
N GLY A 91 2.93 -8.78 8.68
CA GLY A 91 3.38 -7.67 9.54
C GLY A 91 2.66 -6.36 9.27
N LEU A 92 2.09 -6.19 8.07
CA LEU A 92 1.50 -4.92 7.65
C LEU A 92 0.25 -4.60 8.48
N ARG A 93 0.20 -3.41 9.08
CA ARG A 93 -0.91 -2.94 9.92
C ARG A 93 -1.66 -1.79 9.29
N GLY A 94 -0.98 -0.93 8.54
CA GLY A 94 -1.56 0.16 7.78
C GLY A 94 -1.16 0.09 6.31
N PHE A 95 -2.15 0.03 5.43
CA PHE A 95 -1.95 0.05 3.99
C PHE A 95 -2.77 1.17 3.35
N TYR A 96 -2.09 2.11 2.72
CA TYR A 96 -2.68 3.33 2.17
C TYR A 96 -2.45 3.37 0.66
N ILE A 97 -3.46 2.96 -0.11
CA ILE A 97 -3.40 2.87 -1.58
C ILE A 97 -4.51 3.68 -2.26
N GLY A 98 -5.06 4.65 -1.54
CA GLY A 98 -6.09 5.57 -2.04
C GLY A 98 -5.62 6.46 -3.20
N SER A 99 -6.56 7.13 -3.85
CA SER A 99 -6.29 8.07 -4.96
C SER A 99 -5.56 7.46 -6.16
N ASN A 100 -5.78 6.19 -6.44
CA ASN A 100 -5.21 5.48 -7.60
C ASN A 100 -6.30 5.10 -8.61
N ASN A 101 -6.05 4.16 -9.48
CA ASN A 101 -7.00 3.66 -10.48
C ASN A 101 -7.29 2.17 -10.30
N LEU A 102 -7.31 1.72 -9.05
CA LEU A 102 -7.53 0.31 -8.74
C LEU A 102 -8.92 -0.14 -9.15
N GLY A 103 -8.96 -1.32 -9.73
CA GLY A 103 -10.19 -2.02 -10.06
C GLY A 103 -10.61 -3.00 -8.96
N LYS A 104 -11.07 -4.19 -9.35
CA LYS A 104 -11.51 -5.22 -8.41
C LYS A 104 -10.39 -5.73 -7.51
N ILE A 105 -10.69 -5.86 -6.22
CA ILE A 105 -9.81 -6.50 -5.25
C ILE A 105 -10.31 -7.94 -5.05
N ASP A 106 -9.51 -8.90 -5.46
CA ASP A 106 -9.83 -10.34 -5.36
C ASP A 106 -9.15 -11.04 -4.17
N ASP A 107 -8.33 -10.32 -3.43
CA ASP A 107 -7.57 -10.87 -2.31
C ASP A 107 -8.37 -10.93 -1.01
N THR A 108 -8.03 -11.92 -0.17
CA THR A 108 -8.49 -12.02 1.22
C THR A 108 -7.74 -11.00 2.07
N ILE A 109 -8.32 -9.82 2.25
CA ILE A 109 -7.66 -8.67 2.93
C ILE A 109 -7.70 -8.82 4.46
N SER A 110 -8.55 -9.65 5.01
CA SER A 110 -8.78 -9.80 6.46
C SER A 110 -7.54 -10.08 7.29
N THR A 111 -6.47 -10.52 6.67
CA THR A 111 -5.23 -10.89 7.38
C THR A 111 -4.10 -9.88 7.20
N ILE A 112 -4.28 -8.84 6.39
CA ILE A 112 -3.19 -7.97 5.96
C ILE A 112 -2.95 -6.83 6.95
N CYS A 113 -3.99 -6.09 7.28
CA CYS A 113 -3.85 -4.85 8.05
C CYS A 113 -5.09 -4.58 8.89
N TYR A 114 -4.93 -3.71 9.89
CA TYR A 114 -6.05 -3.17 10.67
C TYR A 114 -6.55 -1.83 10.14
N TYR A 115 -5.81 -1.23 9.22
CA TYR A 115 -6.12 0.05 8.63
C TYR A 115 -5.88 -0.01 7.12
N LEU A 116 -6.95 0.03 6.33
CA LEU A 116 -6.90 0.02 4.88
C LEU A 116 -7.55 1.28 4.31
N ASP A 117 -6.80 2.03 3.50
CA ASP A 117 -7.32 3.17 2.76
C ASP A 117 -7.32 2.86 1.25
N ILE A 118 -8.53 2.68 0.72
CA ILE A 118 -8.80 2.48 -0.71
C ILE A 118 -9.60 3.64 -1.31
N SER A 119 -9.77 4.75 -0.58
CA SER A 119 -10.53 5.90 -1.04
C SER A 119 -10.04 6.44 -2.38
N ASP A 120 -10.89 7.16 -3.09
CA ASP A 120 -10.59 7.79 -4.37
C ASP A 120 -9.97 6.84 -5.43
N ASN A 121 -10.52 5.60 -5.47
CA ASN A 121 -10.34 4.64 -6.56
C ASN A 121 -11.73 4.41 -7.18
N PRO A 122 -12.12 5.11 -8.25
CA PRO A 122 -13.51 5.18 -8.70
C PRO A 122 -14.09 3.86 -9.20
N GLU A 123 -13.25 2.99 -9.72
CA GLU A 123 -13.66 1.70 -10.29
C GLU A 123 -13.49 0.53 -9.31
N ILE A 124 -13.17 0.82 -8.04
CA ILE A 124 -12.88 -0.26 -7.09
C ILE A 124 -14.14 -1.04 -6.73
N VAL A 125 -14.00 -2.35 -6.73
CA VAL A 125 -14.99 -3.28 -6.17
C VAL A 125 -14.32 -4.07 -5.05
N PHE A 126 -14.81 -3.92 -3.83
CA PHE A 126 -14.25 -4.55 -2.64
C PHE A 126 -15.28 -5.43 -1.93
N ASP A 127 -14.96 -6.71 -1.75
CA ASP A 127 -15.76 -7.62 -0.94
C ASP A 127 -15.30 -7.55 0.52
N ALA A 128 -16.14 -6.97 1.38
CA ALA A 128 -15.84 -6.78 2.79
C ALA A 128 -16.28 -7.94 3.68
N SER A 129 -16.74 -9.07 3.14
CA SER A 129 -17.28 -10.21 3.92
C SER A 129 -16.34 -10.66 5.03
N ASP A 130 -15.06 -10.78 4.73
CA ASP A 130 -14.05 -11.26 5.68
C ASP A 130 -13.73 -10.27 6.80
N VAL A 131 -13.88 -8.96 6.56
CA VAL A 131 -13.53 -7.90 7.51
C VAL A 131 -14.74 -7.24 8.17
N CYS A 132 -15.95 -7.53 7.70
CA CYS A 132 -17.17 -6.88 8.16
C CYS A 132 -17.36 -6.96 9.67
N TYR A 133 -17.17 -8.13 10.27
CA TYR A 133 -17.26 -8.29 11.71
C TYR A 133 -16.21 -7.46 12.46
N ALA A 134 -14.97 -7.43 11.97
CA ALA A 134 -13.89 -6.65 12.57
C ALA A 134 -14.15 -5.13 12.46
N ILE A 135 -14.76 -4.67 11.37
CA ILE A 135 -15.21 -3.28 11.21
C ILE A 135 -16.29 -2.95 12.24
N GLN A 136 -17.30 -3.82 12.43
CA GLN A 136 -18.36 -3.65 13.42
C GLN A 136 -17.82 -3.50 14.84
N GLN A 137 -16.76 -4.24 15.18
CA GLN A 137 -16.11 -4.19 16.49
C GLN A 137 -15.10 -3.02 16.62
N GLY A 138 -14.89 -2.22 15.58
CA GLY A 138 -13.87 -1.18 15.56
C GLY A 138 -12.43 -1.70 15.55
N ALA A 139 -12.24 -2.99 15.27
CA ALA A 139 -10.92 -3.63 15.19
C ALA A 139 -10.28 -3.52 13.80
N TYR A 140 -11.06 -3.09 12.80
CA TYR A 140 -10.59 -2.85 11.43
C TYR A 140 -11.14 -1.51 10.93
N ILE A 141 -10.29 -0.69 10.36
CA ILE A 141 -10.65 0.63 9.82
C ILE A 141 -10.51 0.58 8.30
N LEU A 142 -11.65 0.70 7.61
CA LEU A 142 -11.73 0.84 6.17
C LEU A 142 -12.03 2.30 5.81
N ILE A 143 -11.17 2.93 5.02
CA ILE A 143 -11.43 4.25 4.43
C ILE A 143 -11.78 4.07 2.96
N TYR A 144 -12.96 4.53 2.59
CA TYR A 144 -13.52 4.42 1.25
C TYR A 144 -14.48 5.59 0.96
N ASP A 145 -14.86 5.78 -0.29
CA ASP A 145 -15.84 6.77 -0.70
C ASP A 145 -17.22 6.12 -0.91
N LYS A 146 -18.28 6.88 -0.64
CA LYS A 146 -19.67 6.41 -0.81
C LYS A 146 -20.02 6.00 -2.24
N THR A 147 -19.23 6.39 -3.23
CA THR A 147 -19.39 6.03 -4.64
C THR A 147 -18.75 4.70 -5.00
N GLN A 148 -17.91 4.16 -4.12
CA GLN A 148 -17.23 2.88 -4.34
C GLN A 148 -18.14 1.71 -4.04
N GLU A 149 -17.96 0.62 -4.79
CA GLU A 149 -18.75 -0.59 -4.61
C GLU A 149 -18.14 -1.48 -3.51
N ILE A 150 -18.68 -1.36 -2.30
CA ILE A 150 -18.36 -2.24 -1.18
C ILE A 150 -19.45 -3.30 -1.07
N ARG A 151 -19.10 -4.57 -1.02
CA ARG A 151 -20.04 -5.69 -0.98
C ARG A 151 -20.01 -6.43 0.35
N ASN A 152 -21.09 -7.11 0.67
CA ASN A 152 -21.20 -8.10 1.76
C ASN A 152 -20.89 -7.55 3.16
N CYS A 153 -21.20 -6.26 3.41
CA CYS A 153 -21.13 -5.68 4.74
C CYS A 153 -22.17 -4.56 4.92
N ASP A 154 -23.36 -4.90 5.38
CA ASP A 154 -24.53 -4.01 5.45
C ASP A 154 -24.35 -2.77 6.35
N ILE A 155 -23.37 -2.78 7.24
CA ILE A 155 -23.10 -1.63 8.13
C ILE A 155 -22.34 -0.49 7.44
N LEU A 156 -21.85 -0.70 6.24
CA LEU A 156 -21.11 0.30 5.46
C LEU A 156 -22.00 1.12 4.52
N PHE A 157 -23.34 0.94 4.58
CA PHE A 157 -24.34 1.58 3.73
C PHE A 157 -25.28 2.49 4.50
#